data_e7acd674bbdae80086a419e0c16ab346
#
_entry.id   e7acd674bbdae80086a419e0c16ab346
#
_cell.length_a   1.000
_cell.length_b   1.000
_cell.length_c   1.000
_cell.angle_alpha   90.00
_cell.angle_beta   90.00
_cell.angle_gamma   90.00
#
_symmetry.space_group_name_H-M   'P 1'
#
loop_
_entity.id
_entity.type
_entity.pdbx_description
1 polymer ?
#
loop_
_entity_poly.entity_id
_entity_poly.type
_entity_poly.pdbx_seq_one_letter_code
_entity_poly.pdbx_strand_id
1 'polypeptide(L)'
;MPKVIMDADSMNRTIKRIAHEVIEKDSDFNNLVLVGIKRRGIYLAERIKENIKIFENVDIAIDSIDITFYRDDLSKKSDQPVINDIKFNNDIKGKRIVLVDDVIYTGRTVRAALDAILGSDRPSSIELAVLIDRGHRELPIRPDYIGKNIPTSKDEHINVCVKEIDKEDCVYLSKNS
;
A
#
# COMPACT_ATOMS: atom_id res chain seq x y z
N MET A 1 -5.06 -26.49 -6.90
CA MET A 1 -5.02 -25.34 -7.85
C MET A 1 -5.28 -24.05 -7.10
N PRO A 2 -4.59 -22.98 -7.41
CA PRO A 2 -4.88 -21.67 -6.82
C PRO A 2 -6.29 -21.21 -7.20
N LYS A 3 -6.99 -20.62 -6.23
CA LYS A 3 -8.35 -20.10 -6.42
C LYS A 3 -8.27 -18.62 -6.78
N VAL A 4 -8.83 -18.22 -7.91
CA VAL A 4 -8.96 -16.82 -8.29
C VAL A 4 -9.96 -16.13 -7.35
N ILE A 5 -9.51 -15.08 -6.66
CA ILE A 5 -10.31 -14.28 -5.75
C ILE A 5 -10.80 -13.00 -6.41
N MET A 6 -9.98 -12.47 -7.31
CA MET A 6 -10.26 -11.22 -8.02
C MET A 6 -9.63 -11.31 -9.41
N ASP A 7 -10.43 -11.10 -10.43
CA ASP A 7 -9.98 -10.96 -11.81
C ASP A 7 -9.60 -9.51 -12.13
N ALA A 8 -9.12 -9.26 -13.34
CA ALA A 8 -8.68 -7.93 -13.78
C ALA A 8 -9.80 -6.88 -13.69
N ASP A 9 -11.02 -7.22 -14.11
CA ASP A 9 -12.15 -6.29 -14.08
C ASP A 9 -12.56 -5.95 -12.65
N SER A 10 -12.59 -6.94 -11.78
CA SER A 10 -12.87 -6.76 -10.35
C SER A 10 -11.79 -5.91 -9.68
N MET A 11 -10.52 -6.14 -10.01
CA MET A 11 -9.40 -5.33 -9.51
C MET A 11 -9.54 -3.86 -9.94
N ASN A 12 -9.84 -3.62 -11.22
CA ASN A 12 -10.03 -2.26 -11.73
C ASN A 12 -11.19 -1.53 -11.03
N ARG A 13 -12.33 -2.19 -10.86
CA ARG A 13 -13.47 -1.61 -10.12
C ARG A 13 -13.11 -1.31 -8.67
N THR A 14 -12.38 -2.19 -8.03
CA THR A 14 -11.93 -2.04 -6.65
C THR A 14 -11.00 -0.84 -6.48
N ILE A 15 -10.02 -0.67 -7.38
CA ILE A 15 -9.09 0.47 -7.37
C ILE A 15 -9.84 1.78 -7.61
N LYS A 16 -10.80 1.81 -8.54
CA LYS A 16 -11.66 2.98 -8.75
C LYS A 16 -12.43 3.37 -7.50
N ARG A 17 -12.99 2.40 -6.81
CA ARG A 17 -13.71 2.64 -5.54
C ARG A 17 -12.77 3.21 -4.47
N ILE A 18 -11.58 2.67 -4.31
CA ILE A 18 -10.58 3.20 -3.38
C ILE A 18 -10.23 4.65 -3.73
N ALA A 19 -10.02 4.96 -5.01
CA ALA A 19 -9.76 6.31 -5.47
C ALA A 19 -10.89 7.28 -5.08
N HIS A 20 -12.16 6.89 -5.27
CA HIS A 20 -13.31 7.66 -4.83
C HIS A 20 -13.35 7.88 -3.32
N GLU A 21 -13.07 6.86 -2.53
CA GLU A 21 -13.03 6.95 -1.06
C GLU A 21 -11.94 7.93 -0.58
N VAL A 22 -10.77 7.92 -1.24
CA VAL A 22 -9.68 8.87 -0.97
C VAL A 22 -10.10 10.31 -1.26
N ILE A 23 -10.79 10.53 -2.39
CA ILE A 23 -11.33 11.83 -2.80
C ILE A 23 -12.39 12.33 -1.81
N GLU A 24 -13.32 11.46 -1.43
CA GLU A 24 -14.44 11.81 -0.55
C GLU A 24 -13.99 12.21 0.86
N LYS A 25 -12.90 11.64 1.34
CA LYS A 25 -12.40 11.95 2.68
C LYS A 25 -11.84 13.37 2.79
N ASP A 26 -11.12 13.81 1.77
CA ASP A 26 -10.57 15.17 1.69
C ASP A 26 -10.23 15.49 0.23
N SER A 27 -10.75 16.61 -0.26
CA SER A 27 -10.54 17.08 -1.63
C SER A 27 -9.42 18.12 -1.77
N ASP A 28 -8.62 18.34 -0.75
CA ASP A 28 -7.41 19.16 -0.84
C ASP A 28 -6.26 18.38 -1.50
N PHE A 29 -6.31 18.29 -2.82
CA PHE A 29 -5.35 17.53 -3.62
C PHE A 29 -3.94 18.12 -3.62
N ASN A 30 -3.77 19.41 -3.32
CA ASN A 30 -2.45 20.05 -3.22
C ASN A 30 -1.67 19.54 -2.00
N ASN A 31 -2.37 19.05 -1.00
CA ASN A 31 -1.79 18.48 0.21
C ASN A 31 -1.76 16.95 0.22
N LEU A 32 -2.19 16.30 -0.85
CA LEU A 32 -2.21 14.85 -0.97
C LEU A 32 -0.94 14.32 -1.64
N VAL A 33 -0.30 13.34 -1.02
CA VAL A 33 0.79 12.56 -1.60
C VAL A 33 0.47 11.07 -1.46
N LEU A 34 0.44 10.35 -2.57
CA LEU A 34 0.37 8.89 -2.56
C LEU A 34 1.78 8.32 -2.42
N VAL A 35 1.97 7.36 -1.53
CA VAL A 35 3.26 6.68 -1.35
C VAL A 35 3.06 5.18 -1.52
N GLY A 36 3.55 4.64 -2.61
CA GLY A 36 3.48 3.20 -2.88
C GLY A 36 4.62 2.43 -2.23
N ILE A 37 4.30 1.34 -1.53
CA ILE A 37 5.31 0.42 -1.00
C ILE A 37 5.79 -0.50 -2.13
N LYS A 38 7.10 -0.53 -2.37
CA LYS A 38 7.69 -1.41 -3.38
C LYS A 38 7.45 -2.87 -3.01
N ARG A 39 7.12 -3.74 -3.97
CA ARG A 39 7.10 -3.52 -5.43
C ARG A 39 5.70 -3.15 -5.95
N ARG A 40 4.68 -3.93 -5.61
CA ARG A 40 3.34 -3.83 -6.21
C ARG A 40 2.56 -2.60 -5.76
N GLY A 41 2.78 -2.13 -4.56
CA GLY A 41 2.12 -0.94 -4.03
C GLY A 41 2.34 0.31 -4.86
N ILE A 42 3.49 0.44 -5.55
CA ILE A 42 3.75 1.56 -6.46
C ILE A 42 2.76 1.57 -7.62
N TYR A 43 2.56 0.45 -8.28
CA TYR A 43 1.66 0.35 -9.44
C TYR A 43 0.21 0.55 -9.04
N LEU A 44 -0.18 0.08 -7.85
CA LEU A 44 -1.51 0.36 -7.31
C LEU A 44 -1.68 1.85 -6.99
N ALA A 45 -0.68 2.50 -6.44
CA ALA A 45 -0.68 3.95 -6.19
C ALA A 45 -0.79 4.75 -7.49
N GLU A 46 -0.06 4.37 -8.53
CA GLU A 46 -0.16 4.98 -9.86
C GLU A 46 -1.56 4.85 -10.45
N ARG A 47 -2.18 3.68 -10.32
CA ARG A 47 -3.55 3.45 -10.78
C ARG A 47 -4.58 4.26 -9.99
N ILE A 48 -4.39 4.44 -8.69
CA ILE A 48 -5.23 5.34 -7.86
C ILE A 48 -5.07 6.78 -8.33
N LYS A 49 -3.83 7.23 -8.54
CA LYS A 49 -3.53 8.56 -9.08
C LYS A 49 -4.22 8.82 -10.42
N GLU A 50 -4.14 7.87 -11.35
CA GLU A 50 -4.79 7.98 -12.65
C GLU A 50 -6.31 8.09 -12.54
N ASN A 51 -6.92 7.31 -11.67
CA ASN A 51 -8.35 7.40 -11.44
C ASN A 51 -8.76 8.75 -10.83
N ILE A 52 -7.99 9.28 -9.88
CA ILE A 52 -8.22 10.62 -9.32
C ILE A 52 -8.11 11.69 -10.41
N LYS A 53 -7.13 11.58 -11.31
CA LYS A 53 -6.98 12.48 -12.46
C LYS A 53 -8.18 12.44 -13.40
N ILE A 54 -8.71 11.25 -13.66
CA ILE A 54 -9.91 11.09 -14.51
C ILE A 54 -11.14 11.70 -13.84
N PHE A 55 -11.31 11.53 -12.52
CA PHE A 55 -12.51 11.98 -11.81
C PHE A 55 -12.49 13.47 -11.50
N GLU A 56 -11.33 14.02 -11.13
CA GLU A 56 -11.19 15.38 -10.58
C GLU A 56 -10.38 16.31 -11.48
N ASN A 57 -9.78 15.79 -12.55
CA ASN A 57 -8.90 16.53 -13.45
C ASN A 57 -7.73 17.23 -12.72
N VAL A 58 -7.16 16.55 -11.73
CA VAL A 58 -6.00 17.02 -10.96
C VAL A 58 -4.86 16.01 -11.04
N ASP A 59 -3.63 16.50 -11.02
CA ASP A 59 -2.44 15.66 -10.98
C ASP A 59 -1.84 15.71 -9.57
N ILE A 60 -1.97 14.61 -8.83
CA ILE A 60 -1.49 14.51 -7.44
C ILE A 60 -0.07 13.98 -7.37
N ALA A 61 0.64 14.37 -6.31
CA ALA A 61 2.00 13.90 -6.06
C ALA A 61 2.02 12.41 -5.71
N ILE A 62 3.02 11.71 -6.21
CA ILE A 62 3.26 10.29 -5.94
C ILE A 62 4.74 10.07 -5.61
N ASP A 63 4.97 9.21 -4.65
CA ASP A 63 6.29 8.74 -4.26
C ASP A 63 6.27 7.23 -4.01
N SER A 64 7.42 6.66 -3.79
CA SER A 64 7.58 5.25 -3.46
C SER A 64 8.55 5.05 -2.32
N ILE A 65 8.37 3.97 -1.59
CA ILE A 65 9.22 3.59 -0.48
C ILE A 65 9.66 2.14 -0.62
N ASP A 66 10.96 1.91 -0.47
CA ASP A 66 11.53 0.57 -0.41
C ASP A 66 11.89 0.24 1.04
N ILE A 67 11.19 -0.73 1.60
CA ILE A 67 11.35 -1.16 2.99
C ILE A 67 12.11 -2.49 3.13
N THR A 68 12.72 -3.00 2.06
CA THR A 68 13.42 -4.29 2.06
C THR A 68 14.49 -4.34 3.14
N PHE A 69 15.24 -3.26 3.33
CA PHE A 69 16.24 -3.15 4.39
C PHE A 69 15.64 -3.18 5.79
N TYR A 70 14.47 -2.61 6.00
CA TYR A 70 13.78 -2.61 7.29
C TYR A 70 13.18 -3.97 7.65
N ARG A 71 12.87 -4.81 6.66
CA ARG A 71 12.40 -6.19 6.86
C ARG A 71 13.51 -7.10 7.33
N ASP A 72 14.71 -6.97 6.76
CA ASP A 72 15.87 -7.79 7.08
C ASP A 72 16.42 -7.44 8.47
N ASP A 73 16.38 -6.18 8.87
CA ASP A 73 16.82 -5.71 10.21
C ASP A 73 15.90 -6.19 11.33
N LEU A 74 14.62 -6.45 11.05
CA LEU A 74 13.69 -7.02 12.02
C LEU A 74 13.96 -8.51 12.31
N SER A 75 14.69 -9.20 11.44
CA SER A 75 15.08 -10.62 11.60
C SER A 75 16.45 -10.78 12.25
N LYS A 76 17.28 -9.76 12.28
CA LYS A 76 18.60 -9.74 12.94
C LYS A 76 18.53 -8.81 14.14
N LYS A 77 18.82 -9.33 15.32
CA LYS A 77 19.06 -8.55 16.53
C LYS A 77 20.33 -7.69 16.35
N SER A 78 20.23 -6.58 15.68
CA SER A 78 21.26 -5.54 15.69
C SER A 78 20.76 -4.37 16.50
N ASP A 79 21.53 -3.99 17.50
CA ASP A 79 21.19 -2.97 18.51
C ASP A 79 21.18 -1.51 17.98
N GLN A 80 21.23 -1.30 16.68
CA GLN A 80 21.08 0.01 16.08
C GLN A 80 20.30 -0.09 14.75
N PRO A 81 19.11 0.54 14.63
CA PRO A 81 18.47 0.70 13.34
C PRO A 81 19.34 1.62 12.49
N VAL A 82 19.89 1.09 11.40
CA VAL A 82 20.49 1.93 10.37
C VAL A 82 19.33 2.66 9.70
N ILE A 83 19.11 3.90 10.10
CA ILE A 83 18.21 4.81 9.41
C ILE A 83 18.90 5.15 8.10
N ASN A 84 18.63 4.36 7.06
CA ASN A 84 18.91 4.79 5.70
C ASN A 84 17.92 5.92 5.40
N ASP A 85 18.43 7.12 5.20
CA ASP A 85 17.65 8.28 4.85
C ASP A 85 16.85 8.00 3.58
N ILE A 86 15.58 7.70 3.76
CA ILE A 86 14.65 7.59 2.65
C ILE A 86 14.41 9.00 2.14
N LYS A 87 14.79 9.22 0.89
CA LYS A 87 14.55 10.48 0.21
C LYS A 87 13.27 10.39 -0.60
N PHE A 88 12.30 11.20 -0.24
CA PHE A 88 11.13 11.43 -1.07
C PHE A 88 11.43 12.45 -2.17
N ASN A 89 10.86 12.26 -3.34
CA ASN A 89 10.97 13.21 -4.44
C ASN A 89 10.08 14.44 -4.22
N ASN A 90 9.02 14.27 -3.43
CA ASN A 90 8.10 15.33 -3.07
C ASN A 90 8.30 15.75 -1.62
N ASP A 91 7.99 17.00 -1.32
CA ASP A 91 7.90 17.47 0.06
C ASP A 91 6.70 16.81 0.74
N ILE A 92 6.94 16.13 1.85
CA ILE A 92 5.92 15.43 2.63
C ILE A 92 5.55 16.17 3.92
N LYS A 93 6.28 17.23 4.26
CA LYS A 93 6.03 18.02 5.47
C LYS A 93 4.65 18.64 5.45
N GLY A 94 3.87 18.38 6.49
CA GLY A 94 2.50 18.88 6.60
C GLY A 94 1.52 18.31 5.58
N LYS A 95 1.93 17.34 4.77
CA LYS A 95 1.09 16.70 3.75
C LYS A 95 0.25 15.56 4.34
N ARG A 96 -0.89 15.33 3.72
CA ARG A 96 -1.69 14.11 3.90
C ARG A 96 -1.07 13.02 3.05
N ILE A 97 -0.60 11.95 3.66
CA ILE A 97 -0.04 10.80 2.97
C ILE A 97 -1.07 9.68 2.93
N VAL A 98 -1.27 9.10 1.76
CA VAL A 98 -1.95 7.80 1.60
C VAL A 98 -0.90 6.78 1.20
N LEU A 99 -0.55 5.92 2.15
CA LEU A 99 0.36 4.81 1.95
C LEU A 99 -0.39 3.68 1.26
N VAL A 100 0.17 3.12 0.19
CA VAL A 100 -0.49 2.11 -0.64
C VAL A 100 0.31 0.82 -0.68
N ASP A 101 -0.34 -0.30 -0.38
CA ASP A 101 0.23 -1.63 -0.48
C ASP A 101 -0.76 -2.63 -1.09
N ASP A 102 -0.27 -3.78 -1.51
CA ASP A 102 -1.10 -4.83 -2.10
C ASP A 102 -1.86 -5.65 -1.04
N VAL A 103 -1.16 -6.17 -0.04
CA VAL A 103 -1.73 -7.03 1.00
C VAL A 103 -1.25 -6.60 2.38
N ILE A 104 -2.19 -6.48 3.32
CA ILE A 104 -1.83 -6.38 4.73
C ILE A 104 -2.09 -7.72 5.43
N TYR A 105 -1.09 -8.14 6.21
CA TYR A 105 -1.09 -9.36 7.01
C TYR A 105 -0.86 -9.04 8.49
N THR A 106 0.38 -9.14 8.97
CA THR A 106 0.73 -8.86 10.37
C THR A 106 0.73 -7.38 10.71
N GLY A 107 0.94 -6.51 9.73
CA GLY A 107 1.14 -5.07 9.87
C GLY A 107 2.61 -4.65 9.97
N ARG A 108 3.56 -5.59 9.95
CA ARG A 108 4.99 -5.28 10.12
C ARG A 108 5.58 -4.49 8.96
N THR A 109 5.16 -4.79 7.73
CA THR A 109 5.55 -4.02 6.54
C THR A 109 5.11 -2.57 6.64
N VAL A 110 3.86 -2.34 7.03
CA VAL A 110 3.30 -1.00 7.22
C VAL A 110 4.02 -0.26 8.34
N ARG A 111 4.31 -0.92 9.45
CA ARG A 111 5.09 -0.30 10.54
C ARG A 111 6.45 0.18 10.07
N ALA A 112 7.17 -0.64 9.31
CA ALA A 112 8.47 -0.25 8.74
C ALA A 112 8.35 0.99 7.84
N ALA A 113 7.29 1.05 7.01
CA ALA A 113 7.02 2.20 6.18
C ALA A 113 6.68 3.46 7.00
N LEU A 114 5.91 3.32 8.07
CA LEU A 114 5.60 4.43 8.99
C LEU A 114 6.88 4.96 9.66
N ASP A 115 7.73 4.09 10.17
CA ASP A 115 9.00 4.47 10.79
C ASP A 115 9.89 5.25 9.81
N ALA A 116 9.94 4.81 8.56
CA ALA A 116 10.71 5.46 7.51
C ALA A 116 10.16 6.84 7.13
N ILE A 117 8.86 6.98 6.99
CA ILE A 117 8.19 8.26 6.68
C ILE A 117 8.41 9.24 7.83
N LEU A 118 8.13 8.83 9.06
CA LEU A 118 8.25 9.67 10.25
C LEU A 118 9.69 10.01 10.61
N GLY A 119 10.64 9.18 10.22
CA GLY A 119 12.07 9.45 10.33
C GLY A 119 12.57 10.47 9.29
N SER A 120 11.87 10.63 8.18
CA SER A 120 12.22 11.57 7.11
C SER A 120 11.67 12.98 7.36
N ASP A 121 10.38 13.09 7.66
CA ASP A 121 9.73 14.37 7.97
C ASP A 121 8.40 14.13 8.71
N ARG A 122 7.69 15.22 9.02
CA ARG A 122 6.42 15.19 9.74
C ARG A 122 5.24 15.52 8.83
N PRO A 123 4.56 14.53 8.25
CA PRO A 123 3.29 14.74 7.55
C PRO A 123 2.17 15.15 8.51
N SER A 124 1.10 15.73 8.00
CA SER A 124 -0.08 16.07 8.80
C SER A 124 -0.88 14.82 9.20
N SER A 125 -0.92 13.84 8.32
CA SER A 125 -1.55 12.53 8.55
C SER A 125 -0.96 11.46 7.64
N ILE A 126 -1.05 10.22 8.07
CA ILE A 126 -0.74 9.04 7.25
C ILE A 126 -1.94 8.11 7.30
N GLU A 127 -2.49 7.82 6.14
CA GLU A 127 -3.57 6.87 5.94
C GLU A 127 -3.03 5.66 5.19
N LEU A 128 -3.72 4.53 5.28
CA LEU A 128 -3.33 3.28 4.64
C LEU A 128 -4.41 2.77 3.69
N ALA A 129 -4.03 2.52 2.45
CA ALA A 129 -4.85 1.85 1.45
C ALA A 129 -4.22 0.51 1.08
N VAL A 130 -5.00 -0.56 1.11
CA VAL A 130 -4.56 -1.89 0.69
C VAL A 130 -5.57 -2.52 -0.25
N LEU A 131 -5.09 -3.29 -1.21
CA LEU A 131 -6.00 -4.03 -2.09
C LEU A 131 -6.68 -5.17 -1.33
N ILE A 132 -5.92 -5.91 -0.53
CA ILE A 132 -6.41 -7.07 0.25
C ILE A 132 -6.01 -6.95 1.71
N ASP A 133 -6.98 -7.14 2.60
CA ASP A 133 -6.74 -7.41 4.02
C ASP A 133 -7.02 -8.90 4.28
N ARG A 134 -5.98 -9.64 4.63
CA ARG A 134 -6.07 -11.09 4.89
C ARG A 134 -6.22 -11.48 6.36
N GLY A 135 -6.23 -10.50 7.26
CA GLY A 135 -6.28 -10.73 8.70
C GLY A 135 -4.93 -11.12 9.31
N HIS A 136 -4.96 -11.74 10.47
CA HIS A 136 -3.78 -12.19 11.26
C HIS A 136 -2.85 -11.06 11.71
N ARG A 137 -3.42 -9.95 12.12
CA ARG A 137 -2.64 -8.80 12.62
C ARG A 137 -1.82 -9.18 13.86
N GLU A 138 -0.57 -8.72 13.92
CA GLU A 138 0.29 -8.77 15.10
C GLU A 138 0.50 -7.38 15.72
N LEU A 139 0.21 -6.32 14.98
CA LEU A 139 0.29 -4.94 15.40
C LEU A 139 -1.08 -4.26 15.27
N PRO A 140 -1.39 -3.23 16.10
CA PRO A 140 -2.67 -2.53 16.07
C PRO A 140 -2.74 -1.54 14.90
N ILE A 141 -2.56 -2.03 13.68
CA ILE A 141 -2.60 -1.27 12.44
C ILE A 141 -3.81 -1.72 11.63
N ARG A 142 -4.61 -0.75 11.19
CA ARG A 142 -5.80 -1.00 10.40
C ARG A 142 -5.82 -0.11 9.17
N PRO A 143 -6.10 -0.64 7.97
CA PRO A 143 -6.26 0.17 6.78
C PRO A 143 -7.47 1.11 6.87
N ASP A 144 -7.31 2.31 6.31
CA ASP A 144 -8.41 3.26 6.13
C ASP A 144 -9.24 2.91 4.88
N TYR A 145 -8.58 2.38 3.86
CA TYR A 145 -9.19 1.97 2.59
C TYR A 145 -8.83 0.52 2.30
N ILE A 146 -9.84 -0.32 2.15
CA ILE A 146 -9.67 -1.76 1.92
C ILE A 146 -10.38 -2.14 0.64
N GLY A 147 -9.65 -2.76 -0.29
CA GLY A 147 -10.26 -3.28 -1.50
C GLY A 147 -11.17 -4.46 -1.19
N LYS A 148 -10.64 -5.49 -0.56
CA LYS A 148 -11.41 -6.66 -0.14
C LYS A 148 -10.84 -7.27 1.13
N ASN A 149 -11.72 -7.66 2.04
CA ASN A 149 -11.38 -8.48 3.20
C ASN A 149 -11.46 -9.96 2.80
N ILE A 150 -10.36 -10.68 2.96
CA ILE A 150 -10.28 -12.11 2.66
C ILE A 150 -9.67 -12.82 3.86
N PRO A 151 -10.49 -13.25 4.83
CA PRO A 151 -9.99 -14.05 5.93
C PRO A 151 -9.32 -15.31 5.42
N THR A 152 -8.09 -15.54 5.85
CA THR A 152 -7.28 -16.71 5.44
C THR A 152 -6.90 -17.54 6.65
N SER A 153 -6.60 -18.81 6.44
CA SER A 153 -5.88 -19.61 7.44
C SER A 153 -4.38 -19.29 7.37
N LYS A 154 -3.60 -19.77 8.36
CA LYS A 154 -2.16 -19.51 8.40
C LYS A 154 -1.37 -20.17 7.26
N ASP A 155 -1.89 -21.26 6.75
CA ASP A 155 -1.34 -22.05 5.62
C ASP A 155 -1.80 -21.55 4.24
N GLU A 156 -2.70 -20.58 4.21
CA GLU A 156 -3.15 -19.93 2.98
C GLU A 156 -2.34 -18.68 2.68
N HIS A 157 -2.08 -18.42 1.39
CA HIS A 157 -1.35 -17.25 0.91
C HIS A 157 -2.18 -16.49 -0.11
N ILE A 158 -2.15 -15.17 0.00
CA ILE A 158 -2.70 -14.26 -0.99
C ILE A 158 -1.56 -13.83 -1.91
N ASN A 159 -1.76 -14.03 -3.21
CA ASN A 159 -0.84 -13.59 -4.24
C ASN A 159 -1.55 -12.55 -5.11
N VAL A 160 -1.06 -11.32 -5.07
CA VAL A 160 -1.50 -10.24 -5.94
C VAL A 160 -0.59 -10.18 -7.14
N CYS A 161 -1.16 -10.21 -8.33
CA CYS A 161 -0.46 -10.04 -9.61
C CYS A 161 -0.89 -8.72 -10.21
N VAL A 162 0.07 -7.95 -10.68
CA VAL A 162 -0.13 -6.70 -11.43
C VAL A 162 0.56 -6.81 -12.79
N LYS A 163 -0.13 -6.41 -13.85
CA LYS A 163 0.34 -6.60 -15.22
C LYS A 163 1.72 -6.01 -15.50
N GLU A 164 2.10 -4.97 -14.76
CA GLU A 164 3.39 -4.27 -14.89
C GLU A 164 4.58 -5.17 -14.48
N ILE A 165 4.35 -6.15 -13.60
CA ILE A 165 5.38 -7.09 -13.13
C ILE A 165 5.05 -8.51 -13.60
N ASP A 166 3.80 -8.93 -13.43
CA ASP A 166 3.37 -10.32 -13.52
C ASP A 166 2.72 -10.65 -14.88
N LYS A 167 2.54 -9.64 -15.75
CA LYS A 167 1.89 -9.69 -17.07
C LYS A 167 0.38 -9.95 -17.02
N GLU A 168 -0.19 -10.05 -15.85
CA GLU A 168 -1.62 -10.23 -15.63
C GLU A 168 -2.09 -9.45 -14.39
N ASP A 169 -3.37 -9.15 -14.33
CA ASP A 169 -4.03 -8.55 -13.16
C ASP A 169 -4.95 -9.59 -12.52
N CYS A 170 -4.61 -10.03 -11.32
CA CYS A 170 -5.45 -10.97 -10.58
C CYS A 170 -5.03 -11.08 -9.11
N VAL A 171 -5.87 -11.67 -8.32
CA VAL A 171 -5.55 -12.08 -6.94
C VAL A 171 -5.89 -13.57 -6.79
N TYR A 172 -4.93 -14.34 -6.33
CA TYR A 172 -5.09 -15.77 -6.06
C TYR A 172 -4.97 -16.09 -4.57
N LEU A 173 -5.73 -17.08 -4.16
CA LEU A 173 -5.55 -17.80 -2.90
C LEU A 173 -4.87 -19.13 -3.20
N SER A 174 -3.74 -19.40 -2.54
CA SER A 174 -3.02 -20.66 -2.61
C SER A 174 -2.81 -21.25 -1.22
N LYS A 175 -2.60 -22.56 -1.14
CA LYS A 175 -2.21 -23.25 0.10
C LYS A 175 -0.80 -23.81 -0.07
N ASN A 176 -0.03 -23.79 0.99
CA ASN A 176 1.17 -24.61 1.06
C ASN A 176 0.76 -26.10 1.06
N SER A 177 1.32 -26.83 0.13
CA SER A 177 1.17 -28.31 0.08
C SER A 177 1.95 -28.94 1.21
#